data_6516ccebbf934f717544cd57bc621235
#
_entry.id   6516ccebbf934f717544cd57bc621235
#
_cell.length_a   1.000
_cell.length_b   1.000
_cell.length_c   1.000
_cell.angle_alpha   90.00
_cell.angle_beta   90.00
_cell.angle_gamma   90.00
#
_symmetry.space_group_name_H-M   'P 1'
#
loop_
_entity.id
_entity.type
_entity.pdbx_description
1 polymer ?
#
loop_
_entity_poly.entity_id
_entity_poly.type
_entity_poly.pdbx_seq_one_letter_code
_entity_poly.pdbx_strand_id
1 'polypeptide(L)'
;LDYVNTCLARKMAGDGEGATALFETTVVNAATKQEARTLAKSVIGSSLCKAAIYGHDANFGRFLCALGYSGVKFDPEKVELFFESRAGKMLIYKDGAATDYSEEQATKILSEPEVTVLVDMKMGTETATAWGCDLTYDYVKINADYRS
;
A
#
# COMPACT_ATOMS: atom_id res chain seq x y z
N LEU A 1 -6.06 -20.20 -13.20
CA LEU A 1 -6.68 -20.13 -11.86
C LEU A 1 -6.18 -18.93 -11.06
N ASP A 2 -4.87 -18.70 -11.01
CA ASP A 2 -4.29 -17.56 -10.30
C ASP A 2 -4.78 -16.23 -10.88
N TYR A 3 -4.92 -16.14 -12.19
CA TYR A 3 -5.43 -14.94 -12.85
C TYR A 3 -6.87 -14.62 -12.39
N VAL A 4 -7.73 -15.63 -12.35
CA VAL A 4 -9.12 -15.46 -11.91
C VAL A 4 -9.18 -15.05 -10.44
N ASN A 5 -8.40 -15.69 -9.57
CA ASN A 5 -8.34 -15.35 -8.17
C ASN A 5 -7.84 -13.92 -7.93
N THR A 6 -6.86 -13.48 -8.72
CA THR A 6 -6.33 -12.12 -8.66
C THR A 6 -7.41 -11.10 -9.07
N CYS A 7 -8.12 -11.36 -10.16
CA CYS A 7 -9.20 -10.47 -10.61
C CYS A 7 -10.31 -10.36 -9.58
N LEU A 8 -10.70 -11.47 -8.96
CA LEU A 8 -11.73 -11.48 -7.92
C LEU A 8 -11.28 -10.71 -6.68
N ALA A 9 -10.05 -10.90 -6.25
CA ALA A 9 -9.50 -10.20 -5.09
C ALA A 9 -9.49 -8.69 -5.32
N ARG A 10 -9.05 -8.23 -6.48
CA ARG A 10 -9.04 -6.82 -6.83
C ARG A 10 -10.45 -6.23 -6.87
N LYS A 11 -11.38 -6.96 -7.46
CA LYS A 11 -12.78 -6.52 -7.54
C LYS A 11 -13.41 -6.40 -6.15
N MET A 12 -13.22 -7.40 -5.31
CA MET A 12 -13.73 -7.38 -3.94
C MET A 12 -13.15 -6.22 -3.14
N ALA A 13 -11.85 -5.96 -3.27
CA ALA A 13 -11.20 -4.86 -2.59
C ALA A 13 -11.71 -3.50 -3.06
N GLY A 14 -11.89 -3.33 -4.39
CA GLY A 14 -12.38 -2.09 -4.97
C GLY A 14 -13.85 -1.81 -4.70
N ASP A 15 -14.63 -2.85 -4.38
CA ASP A 15 -16.06 -2.72 -4.09
C ASP A 15 -16.31 -2.42 -2.59
N GLY A 16 -15.27 -2.12 -1.81
CA GLY A 16 -15.43 -1.74 -0.41
C GLY A 16 -16.38 -0.56 -0.26
N GLU A 17 -17.31 -0.66 0.71
CA GLU A 17 -18.34 0.33 0.92
C GLU A 17 -17.72 1.70 1.27
N GLY A 18 -18.07 2.73 0.50
CA GLY A 18 -17.53 4.08 0.69
C GLY A 18 -16.09 4.28 0.21
N ALA A 19 -15.49 3.28 -0.42
CA ALA A 19 -14.12 3.39 -0.92
C ALA A 19 -14.05 4.29 -2.16
N THR A 20 -12.97 5.08 -2.27
CA THR A 20 -12.71 5.93 -3.42
C THR A 20 -11.51 5.47 -4.24
N ALA A 21 -10.69 4.56 -3.71
CA ALA A 21 -9.51 4.06 -4.42
C ALA A 21 -9.26 2.59 -4.10
N LEU A 22 -8.84 1.86 -5.13
CA LEU A 22 -8.27 0.53 -4.96
C LEU A 22 -6.81 0.70 -4.54
N PHE A 23 -6.46 0.08 -3.42
CA PHE A 23 -5.13 0.16 -2.84
C PHE A 23 -4.44 -1.19 -3.01
N GLU A 24 -3.34 -1.20 -3.74
CA GLU A 24 -2.54 -2.39 -3.99
C GLU A 24 -1.16 -2.21 -3.38
N THR A 25 -0.66 -3.23 -2.68
CA THR A 25 0.72 -3.26 -2.19
C THR A 25 1.42 -4.44 -2.81
N THR A 26 2.52 -4.18 -3.51
CA THR A 26 3.40 -5.21 -4.08
C THR A 26 4.73 -5.16 -3.35
N VAL A 27 5.11 -6.28 -2.75
CA VAL A 27 6.40 -6.45 -2.09
C VAL A 27 7.28 -7.29 -3.01
N VAL A 28 8.46 -6.77 -3.34
CA VAL A 28 9.42 -7.48 -4.19
C VAL A 28 10.73 -7.70 -3.43
N ASN A 29 11.50 -8.67 -3.89
CA ASN A 29 12.81 -9.00 -3.34
C ASN A 29 12.79 -9.32 -1.84
N ALA A 30 11.74 -9.98 -1.38
CA ALA A 30 11.68 -10.53 -0.03
C ALA A 30 12.44 -11.85 0.05
N ALA A 31 12.85 -12.24 1.25
CA ALA A 31 13.62 -13.45 1.45
C ALA A 31 12.81 -14.72 1.19
N THR A 32 11.54 -14.73 1.59
CA THR A 32 10.63 -15.86 1.38
C THR A 32 9.27 -15.37 0.89
N LYS A 33 8.51 -16.28 0.26
CA LYS A 33 7.15 -16.00 -0.20
C LYS A 33 6.23 -15.65 0.97
N GLN A 34 6.39 -16.35 2.08
CA GLN A 34 5.60 -16.12 3.29
C GLN A 34 5.86 -14.72 3.85
N GLU A 35 7.12 -14.30 3.90
CA GLU A 35 7.45 -12.95 4.36
C GLU A 35 6.90 -11.89 3.42
N ALA A 36 7.00 -12.10 2.10
CA ALA A 36 6.43 -11.17 1.12
C ALA A 36 4.93 -10.97 1.34
N ARG A 37 4.19 -12.06 1.53
CA ARG A 37 2.75 -12.02 1.80
C ARG A 37 2.43 -11.30 3.10
N THR A 38 3.17 -11.61 4.17
CA THR A 38 2.97 -11.00 5.49
C THR A 38 3.18 -9.49 5.42
N LEU A 39 4.25 -9.06 4.77
CA LEU A 39 4.55 -7.63 4.59
C LEU A 39 3.45 -6.92 3.80
N ALA A 40 3.04 -7.50 2.68
CA ALA A 40 2.00 -6.89 1.83
C ALA A 40 0.67 -6.77 2.58
N LYS A 41 0.26 -7.81 3.31
CA LYS A 41 -0.97 -7.80 4.10
C LYS A 41 -0.91 -6.80 5.25
N SER A 42 0.26 -6.63 5.86
CA SER A 42 0.44 -5.68 6.95
C SER A 42 0.17 -4.24 6.49
N VAL A 43 0.65 -3.89 5.30
CA VAL A 43 0.42 -2.57 4.71
C VAL A 43 -1.06 -2.38 4.39
N ILE A 44 -1.66 -3.34 3.68
CA ILE A 44 -3.08 -3.28 3.28
C ILE A 44 -4.01 -3.22 4.50
N GLY A 45 -3.66 -3.91 5.58
CA GLY A 45 -4.46 -3.94 6.80
C GLY A 45 -4.30 -2.71 7.71
N SER A 46 -3.36 -1.83 7.40
CA SER A 46 -3.09 -0.66 8.22
C SER A 46 -4.10 0.45 7.98
N SER A 47 -4.85 0.84 9.01
CA SER A 47 -5.81 1.96 8.92
C SER A 47 -5.09 3.28 8.59
N LEU A 48 -3.89 3.48 9.11
CA LEU A 48 -3.12 4.70 8.84
C LEU A 48 -2.67 4.76 7.38
N CYS A 49 -2.28 3.63 6.80
CA CYS A 49 -1.93 3.57 5.38
C CYS A 49 -3.15 3.83 4.50
N LYS A 50 -4.30 3.22 4.84
CA LYS A 50 -5.55 3.45 4.11
C LYS A 50 -5.97 4.92 4.17
N ALA A 51 -5.83 5.56 5.33
CA ALA A 51 -6.14 6.98 5.50
C ALA A 51 -5.18 7.86 4.68
N ALA A 52 -3.92 7.49 4.59
CA ALA A 52 -2.95 8.22 3.77
C ALA A 52 -3.33 8.15 2.28
N ILE A 53 -3.75 6.98 1.80
CA ILE A 53 -4.22 6.83 0.42
C ILE A 53 -5.45 7.70 0.16
N TYR A 54 -6.41 7.70 1.07
CA TYR A 54 -7.60 8.56 0.96
C TYR A 54 -7.23 10.04 0.92
N GLY A 55 -6.30 10.45 1.77
CA GLY A 55 -5.87 11.85 1.87
C GLY A 55 -4.83 12.26 0.84
N HIS A 56 -4.45 11.37 -0.07
CA HIS A 56 -3.41 11.59 -1.09
C HIS A 56 -2.08 12.05 -0.45
N ASP A 57 -1.77 11.46 0.70
CA ASP A 57 -0.61 11.82 1.53
C ASP A 57 0.52 10.81 1.30
N ALA A 58 1.64 11.29 0.75
CA ALA A 58 2.83 10.48 0.51
C ALA A 58 3.62 10.24 1.80
N ASN A 59 2.96 9.72 2.81
CA ASN A 59 3.52 9.57 4.16
C ASN A 59 4.28 8.25 4.29
N PHE A 60 5.55 8.26 3.89
CA PHE A 60 6.39 7.05 3.95
C PHE A 60 6.47 6.46 5.36
N GLY A 61 6.39 7.30 6.40
CA GLY A 61 6.47 6.84 7.78
C GLY A 61 5.38 5.86 8.15
N ARG A 62 4.15 6.09 7.69
CA ARG A 62 3.03 5.19 7.96
C ARG A 62 3.25 3.82 7.33
N PHE A 63 3.80 3.79 6.11
CA PHE A 63 4.07 2.53 5.41
C PHE A 63 5.23 1.77 6.04
N LEU A 64 6.28 2.47 6.46
CA LEU A 64 7.38 1.85 7.20
C LEU A 64 6.92 1.28 8.54
N CYS A 65 6.06 2.01 9.25
CA CYS A 65 5.48 1.50 10.50
C CYS A 65 4.69 0.22 10.28
N ALA A 66 3.87 0.18 9.22
CA ALA A 66 3.10 -1.01 8.89
C ALA A 66 4.01 -2.21 8.61
N LEU A 67 5.09 -2.00 7.87
CA LEU A 67 6.10 -3.04 7.63
C LEU A 67 6.76 -3.49 8.93
N GLY A 68 7.07 -2.54 9.81
CA GLY A 68 7.67 -2.83 11.12
C GLY A 68 6.77 -3.66 12.03
N TYR A 69 5.46 -3.47 11.96
CA TYR A 69 4.49 -4.22 12.75
C TYR A 69 4.20 -5.61 12.18
N SER A 70 4.71 -5.92 10.99
CA SER A 70 4.44 -7.22 10.34
C SER A 70 5.02 -8.42 11.08
N GLY A 71 6.05 -8.20 11.89
CA GLY A 71 6.80 -9.26 12.54
C GLY A 71 7.96 -9.79 11.70
N VAL A 72 8.06 -9.38 10.45
CA VAL A 72 9.19 -9.74 9.58
C VAL A 72 10.39 -8.85 9.92
N LYS A 73 11.55 -9.47 10.11
CA LYS A 73 12.77 -8.72 10.40
C LYS A 73 13.40 -8.23 9.10
N PHE A 74 13.71 -6.94 9.05
CA PHE A 74 14.37 -6.33 7.90
C PHE A 74 15.14 -5.09 8.35
N ASP A 75 16.03 -4.61 7.49
CA ASP A 75 16.80 -3.39 7.73
C ASP A 75 16.08 -2.22 7.04
N PRO A 76 15.49 -1.28 7.81
CA PRO A 76 14.76 -0.15 7.23
C PRO A 76 15.61 0.71 6.29
N GLU A 77 16.92 0.74 6.47
CA GLU A 77 17.80 1.55 5.62
C GLU A 77 17.97 0.97 4.22
N LYS A 78 17.65 -0.32 4.03
CA LYS A 78 17.77 -1.00 2.73
C LYS A 78 16.47 -0.97 1.93
N VAL A 79 15.35 -0.73 2.59
CA VAL A 79 14.03 -0.75 1.93
C VAL A 79 13.88 0.46 1.04
N GLU A 80 13.25 0.26 -0.13
CA GLU A 80 12.84 1.35 -1.02
C GLU A 80 11.33 1.32 -1.17
N LEU A 81 10.70 2.49 -1.09
CA LEU A 81 9.25 2.63 -1.26
C LEU A 81 8.96 3.50 -2.48
N PHE A 82 8.02 3.02 -3.31
CA PHE A 82 7.55 3.73 -4.48
C PHE A 82 6.04 3.85 -4.42
N PHE A 83 5.52 4.95 -4.90
CA PHE A 83 4.09 5.09 -5.22
C PHE A 83 3.93 5.05 -6.73
N GLU A 84 2.92 4.34 -7.20
CA GLU A 84 2.67 4.17 -8.63
C GLU A 84 1.19 4.21 -8.93
N SER A 85 0.83 4.85 -10.05
CA SER A 85 -0.51 4.85 -10.61
C SER A 85 -0.42 5.16 -12.11
N ARG A 86 -1.55 5.35 -12.77
CA ARG A 86 -1.58 5.82 -14.17
C ARG A 86 -0.83 7.13 -14.35
N ALA A 87 -0.79 7.96 -13.32
CA ALA A 87 -0.15 9.29 -13.38
C ALA A 87 1.37 9.22 -13.30
N GLY A 88 1.94 8.07 -12.94
CA GLY A 88 3.39 7.91 -12.91
C GLY A 88 3.86 7.02 -11.77
N LYS A 89 5.17 6.94 -11.61
CA LYS A 89 5.84 6.17 -10.56
C LYS A 89 6.90 7.05 -9.91
N MET A 90 7.00 6.98 -8.59
CA MET A 90 7.90 7.86 -7.85
C MET A 90 8.53 7.11 -6.67
N LEU A 91 9.85 7.22 -6.56
CA LEU A 91 10.59 6.73 -5.40
C LEU A 91 10.46 7.77 -4.29
N ILE A 92 9.90 7.38 -3.14
CA ILE A 92 9.66 8.31 -2.03
C ILE A 92 10.56 8.08 -0.83
N TYR A 93 11.17 6.90 -0.72
CA TYR A 93 12.02 6.56 0.42
C TYR A 93 13.16 5.65 -0.04
N LYS A 94 14.38 5.97 0.37
CA LYS A 94 15.58 5.22 0.03
C LYS A 94 16.69 5.57 1.02
N ASP A 95 17.58 4.62 1.28
CA ASP A 95 18.76 4.82 2.13
C ASP A 95 18.42 5.39 3.53
N GLY A 96 17.30 4.96 4.08
CA GLY A 96 16.90 5.35 5.43
C GLY A 96 16.22 6.71 5.54
N ALA A 97 15.89 7.36 4.42
CA ALA A 97 15.33 8.70 4.44
C ALA A 97 14.37 8.95 3.28
N ALA A 98 13.52 9.96 3.43
CA ALA A 98 12.69 10.43 2.33
C ALA A 98 13.57 10.97 1.21
N THR A 99 13.16 10.72 -0.04
CA THR A 99 13.84 11.29 -1.21
C THR A 99 13.40 12.74 -1.40
N ASP A 100 14.08 13.44 -2.29
CA ASP A 100 13.68 14.80 -2.67
C ASP A 100 12.62 14.74 -3.79
N TYR A 101 11.44 14.18 -3.46
CA TYR A 101 10.37 14.02 -4.42
C TYR A 101 9.46 15.27 -4.48
N SER A 102 8.79 15.43 -5.62
CA SER A 102 7.82 16.51 -5.81
C SER A 102 6.51 16.18 -5.12
N GLU A 103 6.08 16.99 -4.16
CA GLU A 103 4.78 16.83 -3.50
C GLU A 103 3.62 16.94 -4.49
N GLU A 104 3.74 17.83 -5.46
CA GLU A 104 2.72 18.00 -6.50
C GLU A 104 2.57 16.73 -7.33
N GLN A 105 3.69 16.14 -7.75
CA GLN A 105 3.66 14.89 -8.54
C GLN A 105 3.15 13.73 -7.69
N ALA A 106 3.54 13.66 -6.42
CA ALA A 106 3.05 12.63 -5.51
C ALA A 106 1.53 12.71 -5.36
N THR A 107 0.99 13.90 -5.21
CA THR A 107 -0.46 14.11 -5.12
C THR A 107 -1.16 13.63 -6.39
N LYS A 108 -0.60 13.92 -7.57
CA LYS A 108 -1.17 13.45 -8.84
C LYS A 108 -1.21 11.92 -8.91
N ILE A 109 -0.13 11.27 -8.50
CA ILE A 109 -0.05 9.81 -8.49
C ILE A 109 -1.10 9.22 -7.54
N LEU A 110 -1.22 9.77 -6.33
CA LEU A 110 -2.12 9.26 -5.31
C LEU A 110 -3.58 9.64 -5.53
N SER A 111 -3.88 10.51 -6.48
CA SER A 111 -5.25 10.95 -6.79
C SER A 111 -5.96 10.03 -7.78
N GLU A 112 -5.27 9.04 -8.35
CA GLU A 112 -5.86 8.11 -9.29
C GLU A 112 -6.71 7.05 -8.58
N PRO A 113 -7.70 6.43 -9.27
CA PRO A 113 -8.57 5.42 -8.66
C PRO A 113 -7.85 4.14 -8.24
N GLU A 114 -6.74 3.81 -8.86
CA GLU A 114 -5.92 2.65 -8.51
C GLU A 114 -4.51 3.12 -8.17
N VAL A 115 -4.08 2.84 -6.94
CA VAL A 115 -2.76 3.24 -6.45
C VAL A 115 -2.01 2.00 -5.97
N THR A 116 -0.78 1.86 -6.41
CA THR A 116 0.12 0.79 -5.99
C THR A 116 1.23 1.36 -5.10
N VAL A 117 1.43 0.74 -3.95
CA VAL A 117 2.62 0.95 -3.13
C VAL A 117 3.57 -0.21 -3.43
N LEU A 118 4.72 0.11 -4.00
CA LEU A 118 5.74 -0.89 -4.31
C LEU A 118 6.83 -0.82 -3.23
N VAL A 119 7.09 -1.95 -2.60
CA VAL A 119 8.08 -2.07 -1.54
C VAL A 119 9.17 -3.03 -2.01
N ASP A 120 10.38 -2.53 -2.13
CA ASP A 120 11.55 -3.35 -2.48
C ASP A 120 12.33 -3.63 -1.20
N MET A 121 12.37 -4.90 -0.78
CA MET A 121 12.99 -5.29 0.49
C MET A 121 14.50 -5.51 0.39
N LYS A 122 15.03 -5.73 -0.82
CA LYS A 122 16.46 -5.97 -1.03
C LYS A 122 17.01 -7.15 -0.24
N MET A 123 16.21 -8.18 -0.01
CA MET A 123 16.58 -9.34 0.82
C MET A 123 16.63 -10.65 0.06
N GLY A 124 16.02 -10.73 -1.11
CA GLY A 124 15.96 -11.98 -1.88
C GLY A 124 15.29 -11.75 -3.21
N THR A 125 14.48 -12.73 -3.66
CA THR A 125 13.85 -12.71 -4.98
C THR A 125 12.34 -12.95 -4.95
N GLU A 126 11.75 -13.12 -3.78
CA GLU A 126 10.33 -13.45 -3.66
C GLU A 126 9.45 -12.20 -3.71
N THR A 127 8.24 -12.38 -4.25
CA THR A 127 7.29 -11.28 -4.41
C THR A 127 5.89 -11.72 -4.02
N ALA A 128 5.08 -10.76 -3.57
CA ALA A 128 3.65 -10.97 -3.30
C ALA A 128 2.91 -9.65 -3.44
N THR A 129 1.62 -9.74 -3.74
CA THR A 129 0.76 -8.57 -3.86
C THR A 129 -0.50 -8.81 -3.02
N ALA A 130 -0.96 -7.75 -2.36
CA ALA A 130 -2.22 -7.75 -1.63
C ALA A 130 -3.04 -6.53 -2.05
N TRP A 131 -4.36 -6.64 -1.95
CA TRP A 131 -5.30 -5.60 -2.38
C TRP A 131 -6.23 -5.21 -1.24
N GLY A 132 -6.61 -3.94 -1.22
CA GLY A 132 -7.58 -3.40 -0.30
C GLY A 132 -8.17 -2.12 -0.87
N CYS A 133 -8.84 -1.35 -0.04
CA CYS A 133 -9.36 -0.05 -0.42
C CYS A 133 -8.92 0.99 0.59
N ASP A 134 -9.00 2.27 0.21
CA ASP A 134 -8.70 3.36 1.11
C ASP A 134 -9.73 3.42 2.26
N LEU A 135 -9.37 4.12 3.33
CA LEU A 135 -10.28 4.36 4.45
C LEU A 135 -10.83 5.77 4.31
N THR A 136 -12.07 5.89 3.85
CA THR A 136 -12.73 7.17 3.61
C THR A 136 -13.55 7.60 4.81
N TYR A 137 -13.85 8.91 4.87
CA TYR A 137 -14.80 9.45 5.85
C TYR A 137 -16.17 8.79 5.67
N ASP A 138 -16.63 8.64 4.43
CA ASP A 138 -17.93 8.03 4.14
C ASP A 138 -17.98 6.58 4.59
N TYR A 139 -16.91 5.83 4.42
CA TYR A 139 -16.81 4.46 4.92
C TYR A 139 -17.01 4.41 6.43
N VAL A 140 -16.31 5.26 7.18
CA VAL A 140 -16.42 5.31 8.63
C VAL A 140 -17.84 5.69 9.05
N LYS A 141 -18.43 6.68 8.40
CA LYS A 141 -19.79 7.13 8.69
C LYS A 141 -20.82 6.03 8.43
N ILE A 142 -20.75 5.37 7.27
CA ILE A 142 -21.67 4.30 6.89
C ILE A 142 -21.61 3.17 7.93
N ASN A 143 -20.42 2.75 8.32
CA ASN A 143 -20.26 1.66 9.27
C ASN A 143 -20.72 2.04 10.68
N ALA A 144 -20.50 3.28 11.10
CA ALA A 144 -20.99 3.77 12.40
C ALA A 144 -22.52 3.80 12.44
N ASP A 145 -23.17 4.28 11.39
CA ASP A 145 -24.62 4.33 11.30
C ASP A 145 -25.26 2.94 11.26
N TYR A 146 -24.57 1.98 10.67
CA TYR A 146 -25.08 0.61 10.52
C TYR A 146 -25.07 -0.18 11.83
N ARG A 147 -24.39 0.32 12.84
CA ARG A 147 -24.18 -0.40 14.12
C ARG A 147 -25.35 -0.33 15.08
N SER A 148 -26.26 0.51 14.87
CA SER A 148 -27.38 0.70 15.81
C SER A 148 -28.24 -0.59 16.05
#